data_6880340e4a72ff1afba1cf49df481580
#
_entry.id   6880340e4a72ff1afba1cf49df481580
#
_cell.length_a   1.000
_cell.length_b   1.000
_cell.length_c   1.000
_cell.angle_alpha   90.00
_cell.angle_beta   90.00
_cell.angle_gamma   90.00
#
_symmetry.space_group_name_H-M   'P 1'
#
loop_
_entity.id
_entity.type
_entity.pdbx_description
1 polymer ?
#
loop_
_entity_poly.entity_id
_entity_poly.type
_entity_poly.pdbx_seq_one_letter_code
_entity_poly.pdbx_strand_id
1 'polypeptide(L)'
;MRFSTKLHNSKFANIENIHSKRKNLKINPQYFTGAVKIKEISSVIKSKEQKVYHVTFFGSKTKVHSHEGGQILIVTSGQGNLSLYKKIGKGKKKFSMKKTHETRLRPGDVTYIPAKILHIHGSIGKKAVFSHIALNSYPAKNKEPKTIWFESDFESKVTSII
;
A
#
# COMPACT_ATOMS: atom_id res chain seq x y z
N MET A 1 20.80 -14.90 18.20
CA MET A 1 21.66 -14.06 17.35
C MET A 1 21.16 -12.63 17.39
N ARG A 2 21.91 -11.71 17.96
CA ARG A 2 21.57 -10.27 17.95
C ARG A 2 22.09 -9.70 16.63
N PHE A 3 21.20 -9.40 15.70
CA PHE A 3 21.57 -8.62 14.52
C PHE A 3 21.77 -7.16 14.96
N SER A 4 23.02 -6.74 15.05
CA SER A 4 23.38 -5.34 15.19
C SER A 4 22.99 -4.62 13.90
N THR A 5 21.98 -3.76 13.97
CA THR A 5 21.62 -2.84 12.89
C THR A 5 22.64 -1.70 12.81
N LYS A 6 23.89 -2.01 12.47
CA LYS A 6 24.79 -0.95 11.99
C LYS A 6 24.32 -0.56 10.60
N LEU A 7 23.86 0.68 10.47
CA LEU A 7 23.69 1.35 9.17
C LEU A 7 25.02 1.24 8.41
N HIS A 8 25.10 0.30 7.48
CA HIS A 8 26.21 0.24 6.57
C HIS A 8 25.98 1.27 5.48
N ASN A 9 26.43 2.51 5.70
CA ASN A 9 26.61 3.48 4.65
C ASN A 9 27.74 2.99 3.74
N SER A 10 27.43 2.05 2.86
CA SER A 10 28.37 1.73 1.80
C SER A 10 28.36 2.86 0.78
N LYS A 11 29.50 3.13 0.18
CA LYS A 11 29.66 4.15 -0.87
C LYS A 11 28.75 3.87 -2.09
N PHE A 12 28.15 2.67 -2.18
CA PHE A 12 27.41 2.16 -3.32
C PHE A 12 26.01 1.64 -3.03
N ALA A 13 25.64 1.41 -1.74
CA ALA A 13 24.32 0.95 -1.38
C ALA A 13 23.90 1.45 -0.01
N ASN A 14 22.65 1.90 0.12
CA ASN A 14 22.01 2.18 1.39
C ASN A 14 21.06 1.03 1.71
N ILE A 15 21.06 0.57 2.96
CA ILE A 15 20.32 -0.63 3.38
C ILE A 15 19.42 -0.26 4.55
N GLU A 16 18.16 -0.69 4.51
CA GLU A 16 17.26 -0.65 5.64
C GLU A 16 16.61 -2.03 5.85
N ASN A 17 16.43 -2.40 7.11
CA ASN A 17 15.72 -3.62 7.46
C ASN A 17 14.25 -3.31 7.75
N ILE A 18 13.32 -4.06 7.16
CA ILE A 18 11.88 -3.87 7.36
C ILE A 18 11.45 -4.09 8.83
N HIS A 19 12.24 -4.83 9.60
CA HIS A 19 12.03 -5.07 11.04
C HIS A 19 12.78 -4.10 11.95
N SER A 20 13.44 -3.08 11.37
CA SER A 20 14.13 -2.06 12.19
C SER A 20 13.15 -1.35 13.13
N LYS A 21 13.66 -0.81 14.24
CA LYS A 21 12.88 -0.01 15.21
C LYS A 21 12.60 1.42 14.72
N ARG A 22 12.61 1.65 13.42
CA ARG A 22 12.30 2.95 12.84
C ARG A 22 10.87 3.39 13.19
N LYS A 23 10.69 4.68 13.44
CA LYS A 23 9.39 5.26 13.73
C LYS A 23 8.41 5.06 12.58
N ASN A 24 7.18 4.68 12.89
CA ASN A 24 6.10 4.63 11.92
C ASN A 24 5.72 6.03 11.42
N LEU A 25 5.24 6.11 10.19
CA LEU A 25 4.65 7.33 9.66
C LEU A 25 3.41 7.74 10.47
N LYS A 26 3.22 9.04 10.60
CA LYS A 26 1.93 9.59 11.00
C LYS A 26 1.01 9.53 9.78
N ILE A 27 -0.06 8.77 9.86
CA ILE A 27 -1.01 8.54 8.78
C ILE A 27 -2.37 9.17 9.08
N ASN A 28 -3.11 9.53 8.02
CA ASN A 28 -4.51 9.90 8.18
C ASN A 28 -5.35 8.63 8.42
N PRO A 29 -6.00 8.49 9.60
CA PRO A 29 -6.78 7.30 9.92
C PRO A 29 -7.99 7.09 8.98
N GLN A 30 -8.46 8.15 8.32
CA GLN A 30 -9.57 8.06 7.35
C GLN A 30 -9.24 7.20 6.11
N TYR A 31 -7.96 6.94 5.82
CA TYR A 31 -7.54 6.11 4.70
C TYR A 31 -7.69 4.60 4.97
N PHE A 32 -8.02 4.21 6.20
CA PHE A 32 -8.06 2.82 6.65
C PHE A 32 -9.32 2.52 7.44
N THR A 33 -9.69 1.24 7.50
CA THR A 33 -10.85 0.79 8.28
C THR A 33 -10.53 0.50 9.76
N GLY A 34 -9.25 0.61 10.14
CA GLY A 34 -8.78 0.33 11.50
C GLY A 34 -7.27 0.48 11.61
N ALA A 35 -6.68 -0.22 12.57
CA ALA A 35 -5.27 -0.07 12.91
C ALA A 35 -4.33 -0.53 11.78
N VAL A 36 -3.34 0.30 11.50
CA VAL A 36 -2.27 0.03 10.54
C VAL A 36 -0.98 0.68 11.02
N LYS A 37 0.16 0.06 10.71
CA LYS A 37 1.50 0.64 10.89
C LYS A 37 2.18 0.71 9.55
N ILE A 38 2.81 1.84 9.26
CA ILE A 38 3.52 2.08 8.00
C ILE A 38 4.91 2.62 8.32
N LYS A 39 5.94 1.96 7.80
CA LYS A 39 7.31 2.48 7.78
C LYS A 39 7.66 2.90 6.36
N GLU A 40 8.11 4.12 6.21
CA GLU A 40 8.67 4.60 4.95
C GLU A 40 10.15 4.21 4.89
N ILE A 41 10.56 3.56 3.81
CA ILE A 41 11.90 2.98 3.64
C ILE A 41 12.69 3.74 2.57
N SER A 42 12.01 4.27 1.56
CA SER A 42 12.63 4.87 0.38
C SER A 42 13.58 6.03 0.69
N SER A 43 13.32 6.81 1.72
CA SER A 43 14.22 7.91 2.13
C SER A 43 15.55 7.41 2.67
N VAL A 44 15.56 6.27 3.36
CA VAL A 44 16.78 5.65 3.92
C VAL A 44 17.63 5.04 2.82
N ILE A 45 17.02 4.25 1.94
CA ILE A 45 17.72 3.62 0.82
C ILE A 45 17.96 4.60 -0.34
N LYS A 46 17.47 5.84 -0.21
CA LYS A 46 17.61 6.92 -1.20
C LYS A 46 17.03 6.56 -2.58
N SER A 47 15.93 5.82 -2.60
CA SER A 47 15.20 5.51 -3.84
C SER A 47 14.62 6.79 -4.46
N LYS A 48 14.81 6.97 -5.76
CA LYS A 48 14.32 8.12 -6.55
C LYS A 48 13.32 7.75 -7.62
N GLU A 49 12.97 6.48 -7.72
CA GLU A 49 12.09 5.95 -8.75
C GLU A 49 10.86 5.28 -8.15
N GLN A 50 10.92 4.97 -6.85
CA GLN A 50 9.86 4.29 -6.13
C GLN A 50 9.77 4.81 -4.70
N LYS A 51 8.54 4.96 -4.19
CA LYS A 51 8.28 5.02 -2.75
C LYS A 51 8.17 3.59 -2.24
N VAL A 52 8.88 3.29 -1.17
CA VAL A 52 8.96 1.96 -0.57
C VAL A 52 8.44 2.03 0.86
N TYR A 53 7.44 1.20 1.16
CA TYR A 53 6.81 1.13 2.48
C TYR A 53 6.76 -0.31 2.97
N HIS A 54 6.92 -0.50 4.27
CA HIS A 54 6.51 -1.74 4.95
C HIS A 54 5.23 -1.44 5.72
N VAL A 55 4.16 -2.13 5.36
CA VAL A 55 2.80 -1.90 5.87
C VAL A 55 2.33 -3.12 6.64
N THR A 56 1.80 -2.91 7.85
CA THR A 56 1.19 -3.95 8.67
C THR A 56 -0.22 -3.57 9.05
N PHE A 57 -1.18 -4.40 8.67
CA PHE A 57 -2.60 -4.27 9.00
C PHE A 57 -2.95 -5.16 10.19
N PHE A 58 -3.74 -4.64 11.11
CA PHE A 58 -4.22 -5.35 12.30
C PHE A 58 -5.76 -5.48 12.20
N GLY A 59 -6.23 -6.50 11.50
CA GLY A 59 -7.64 -6.73 11.25
C GLY A 59 -8.33 -5.63 10.42
N SER A 60 -7.57 -4.89 9.65
CA SER A 60 -7.99 -3.71 8.90
C SER A 60 -7.63 -3.80 7.42
N LYS A 61 -8.14 -2.88 6.64
CA LYS A 61 -7.84 -2.73 5.21
C LYS A 61 -7.79 -1.25 4.82
N THR A 62 -7.26 -0.99 3.65
CA THR A 62 -7.33 0.34 3.04
C THR A 62 -8.76 0.71 2.67
N LYS A 63 -9.05 1.99 2.58
CA LYS A 63 -10.17 2.49 1.79
C LYS A 63 -9.90 2.26 0.29
N VAL A 64 -10.91 2.45 -0.55
CA VAL A 64 -10.72 2.44 -2.01
C VAL A 64 -9.75 3.54 -2.37
N HIS A 65 -8.74 3.21 -3.16
CA HIS A 65 -7.74 4.19 -3.60
C HIS A 65 -7.13 3.80 -4.95
N SER A 66 -6.39 4.73 -5.52
CA SER A 66 -5.58 4.51 -6.70
C SER A 66 -4.30 5.34 -6.63
N HIS A 67 -3.27 4.92 -7.34
CA HIS A 67 -2.00 5.63 -7.45
C HIS A 67 -1.79 6.17 -8.86
N GLU A 68 -1.06 7.28 -8.98
CA GLU A 68 -0.67 7.82 -10.30
C GLU A 68 0.30 6.91 -11.05
N GLY A 69 1.19 6.20 -10.33
CA GLY A 69 2.07 5.16 -10.87
C GLY A 69 1.57 3.76 -10.55
N GLY A 70 2.23 2.74 -11.08
CA GLY A 70 1.97 1.34 -10.72
C GLY A 70 2.41 1.04 -9.29
N GLN A 71 1.81 0.00 -8.68
CA GLN A 71 2.18 -0.49 -7.36
C GLN A 71 2.52 -1.98 -7.41
N ILE A 72 3.62 -2.36 -6.76
CA ILE A 72 3.93 -3.76 -6.49
C ILE A 72 3.72 -4.01 -5.00
N LEU A 73 3.04 -5.10 -4.65
CA LEU A 73 2.94 -5.61 -3.30
C LEU A 73 3.73 -6.92 -3.20
N ILE A 74 4.57 -7.01 -2.17
CA ILE A 74 5.33 -8.22 -1.81
C ILE A 74 4.90 -8.62 -0.41
N VAL A 75 4.19 -9.74 -0.28
CA VAL A 75 3.66 -10.18 1.01
C VAL A 75 4.78 -10.76 1.86
N THR A 76 4.93 -10.23 3.07
CA THR A 76 5.99 -10.63 4.02
C THR A 76 5.48 -11.53 5.13
N SER A 77 4.24 -11.34 5.60
CA SER A 77 3.66 -12.20 6.65
C SER A 77 2.13 -12.13 6.69
N GLY A 78 1.53 -13.15 7.28
CA GLY A 78 0.09 -13.24 7.48
C GLY A 78 -0.69 -13.50 6.19
N GLN A 79 -2.00 -13.32 6.26
CA GLN A 79 -2.90 -13.49 5.12
C GLN A 79 -3.72 -12.23 4.89
N GLY A 80 -3.78 -11.82 3.64
CA GLY A 80 -4.52 -10.64 3.21
C GLY A 80 -5.43 -10.91 2.04
N ASN A 81 -6.08 -9.86 1.59
CA ASN A 81 -6.92 -9.85 0.41
C ASN A 81 -6.63 -8.61 -0.42
N LEU A 82 -6.73 -8.75 -1.74
CA LEU A 82 -6.67 -7.68 -2.73
C LEU A 82 -7.94 -7.69 -3.56
N SER A 83 -8.62 -6.56 -3.65
CA SER A 83 -9.76 -6.37 -4.55
C SER A 83 -9.44 -5.26 -5.54
N LEU A 84 -9.69 -5.51 -6.83
CA LEU A 84 -9.57 -4.52 -7.91
C LEU A 84 -10.94 -4.14 -8.42
N TYR A 85 -11.09 -2.87 -8.81
CA TYR A 85 -12.37 -2.34 -9.28
C TYR A 85 -12.19 -1.58 -10.59
N LYS A 86 -13.19 -1.69 -11.44
CA LYS A 86 -13.37 -0.83 -12.62
C LYS A 86 -14.32 0.30 -12.28
N LYS A 87 -13.91 1.53 -12.56
CA LYS A 87 -14.77 2.69 -12.49
C LYS A 87 -15.83 2.65 -13.60
N ILE A 88 -17.07 3.02 -13.26
CA ILE A 88 -18.18 3.16 -14.19
C ILE A 88 -18.65 4.60 -14.19
N GLY A 89 -18.79 5.18 -15.39
CA GLY A 89 -19.20 6.57 -15.58
C GLY A 89 -18.05 7.58 -15.52
N LYS A 90 -18.39 8.86 -15.72
CA LYS A 90 -17.44 9.97 -15.88
C LYS A 90 -17.20 10.79 -14.60
N GLY A 91 -17.93 10.53 -13.52
CA GLY A 91 -17.80 11.26 -12.26
C GLY A 91 -16.38 11.21 -11.71
N LYS A 92 -15.87 12.33 -11.19
CA LYS A 92 -14.53 12.38 -10.59
C LYS A 92 -14.55 12.11 -9.08
N LYS A 93 -15.59 12.56 -8.38
CA LYS A 93 -15.73 12.49 -6.93
C LYS A 93 -16.78 11.47 -6.47
N LYS A 94 -17.82 11.28 -7.30
CA LYS A 94 -18.91 10.31 -7.10
C LYS A 94 -19.07 9.51 -8.36
N PHE A 95 -19.06 8.19 -8.26
CA PHE A 95 -19.20 7.28 -9.39
C PHE A 95 -19.53 5.86 -8.91
N SER A 96 -20.04 5.05 -9.84
CA SER A 96 -20.19 3.62 -9.61
C SER A 96 -18.89 2.90 -9.91
N MET A 97 -18.70 1.77 -9.26
CA MET A 97 -17.56 0.88 -9.50
C MET A 97 -18.03 -0.56 -9.51
N LYS A 98 -17.29 -1.42 -10.19
CA LYS A 98 -17.53 -2.86 -10.25
C LYS A 98 -16.27 -3.59 -9.86
N LYS A 99 -16.37 -4.50 -8.89
CA LYS A 99 -15.27 -5.41 -8.55
C LYS A 99 -14.97 -6.29 -9.74
N THR A 100 -13.73 -6.31 -10.19
CA THR A 100 -13.27 -7.11 -11.33
C THR A 100 -12.46 -8.32 -10.90
N HIS A 101 -11.71 -8.20 -9.81
CA HIS A 101 -10.87 -9.26 -9.25
C HIS A 101 -10.89 -9.22 -7.73
N GLU A 102 -10.78 -10.40 -7.15
CA GLU A 102 -10.53 -10.58 -5.73
C GLU A 102 -9.58 -11.75 -5.55
N THR A 103 -8.51 -11.54 -4.80
CA THR A 103 -7.44 -12.51 -4.64
C THR A 103 -6.95 -12.54 -3.20
N ARG A 104 -6.80 -13.72 -2.64
CA ARG A 104 -6.07 -13.93 -1.38
C ARG A 104 -4.58 -13.72 -1.60
N LEU A 105 -3.96 -13.10 -0.63
CA LEU A 105 -2.51 -12.85 -0.58
C LEU A 105 -1.90 -13.66 0.57
N ARG A 106 -0.80 -14.35 0.27
CA ARG A 106 -0.03 -15.19 1.21
C ARG A 106 1.42 -14.77 1.22
N PRO A 107 2.19 -15.08 2.27
CA PRO A 107 3.62 -14.79 2.32
C PRO A 107 4.35 -15.34 1.09
N GLY A 108 5.17 -14.50 0.47
CA GLY A 108 5.89 -14.78 -0.76
C GLY A 108 5.15 -14.38 -2.05
N ASP A 109 3.86 -14.08 -1.98
CA ASP A 109 3.13 -13.57 -3.16
C ASP A 109 3.63 -12.19 -3.56
N VAL A 110 3.77 -12.00 -4.87
CA VAL A 110 4.09 -10.71 -5.50
C VAL A 110 2.98 -10.38 -6.48
N THR A 111 2.42 -9.18 -6.38
CA THR A 111 1.37 -8.73 -7.30
C THR A 111 1.63 -7.33 -7.80
N TYR A 112 1.21 -7.05 -9.04
CA TYR A 112 1.28 -5.74 -9.67
C TYR A 112 -0.11 -5.15 -9.85
N ILE A 113 -0.29 -3.93 -9.41
CA ILE A 113 -1.50 -3.14 -9.59
C ILE A 113 -1.17 -2.00 -10.56
N PRO A 114 -1.77 -1.96 -11.75
CA PRO A 114 -1.50 -0.90 -12.73
C PRO A 114 -1.87 0.49 -12.20
N ALA A 115 -1.22 1.51 -12.74
CA ALA A 115 -1.53 2.91 -12.45
C ALA A 115 -3.02 3.21 -12.61
N LYS A 116 -3.57 4.02 -11.72
CA LYS A 116 -4.97 4.51 -11.73
C LYS A 116 -6.06 3.44 -11.53
N ILE A 117 -5.68 2.19 -11.28
CA ILE A 117 -6.65 1.14 -10.94
C ILE A 117 -7.14 1.33 -9.50
N LEU A 118 -8.45 1.36 -9.32
CA LEU A 118 -9.08 1.39 -8.00
C LEU A 118 -8.89 0.05 -7.32
N HIS A 119 -8.43 0.07 -6.07
CA HIS A 119 -8.18 -1.16 -5.33
C HIS A 119 -8.28 -0.98 -3.83
N ILE A 120 -8.39 -2.11 -3.14
CA ILE A 120 -8.37 -2.27 -1.69
C ILE A 120 -7.45 -3.43 -1.37
N HIS A 121 -6.65 -3.31 -0.35
CA HIS A 121 -5.92 -4.44 0.23
C HIS A 121 -5.83 -4.33 1.75
N GLY A 122 -5.62 -5.45 2.41
CA GLY A 122 -5.52 -5.51 3.87
C GLY A 122 -5.66 -6.92 4.41
N SER A 123 -5.88 -7.04 5.72
CA SER A 123 -6.06 -8.31 6.41
C SER A 123 -7.29 -9.05 5.91
N ILE A 124 -7.21 -10.39 5.91
CA ILE A 124 -8.33 -11.24 5.49
C ILE A 124 -9.54 -11.19 6.44
N GLY A 125 -9.37 -10.73 7.65
CA GLY A 125 -10.44 -10.63 8.65
C GLY A 125 -10.00 -9.83 9.86
N LYS A 126 -10.94 -9.56 10.76
CA LYS A 126 -10.75 -8.68 11.93
C LYS A 126 -9.67 -9.14 12.92
N LYS A 127 -9.35 -10.42 12.95
CA LYS A 127 -8.33 -10.99 13.86
C LYS A 127 -6.99 -11.27 13.19
N ALA A 128 -6.91 -11.09 11.87
CA ALA A 128 -5.69 -11.37 11.12
C ALA A 128 -4.73 -10.19 11.15
N VAL A 129 -3.43 -10.50 11.27
CA VAL A 129 -2.35 -9.55 11.01
C VAL A 129 -1.78 -9.86 9.65
N PHE A 130 -1.60 -8.84 8.82
CA PHE A 130 -1.12 -8.98 7.45
C PHE A 130 -0.08 -7.90 7.16
N SER A 131 1.07 -8.30 6.62
CA SER A 131 2.14 -7.37 6.27
C SER A 131 2.62 -7.57 4.85
N HIS A 132 2.96 -6.47 4.20
CA HIS A 132 3.58 -6.46 2.87
C HIS A 132 4.54 -5.29 2.71
N ILE A 133 5.42 -5.40 1.72
CA ILE A 133 6.16 -4.27 1.17
C ILE A 133 5.33 -3.71 0.01
N ALA A 134 5.15 -2.39 -0.03
CA ALA A 134 4.55 -1.67 -1.15
C ALA A 134 5.63 -0.86 -1.88
N LEU A 135 5.74 -1.06 -3.18
CA LEU A 135 6.59 -0.29 -4.08
C LEU A 135 5.68 0.56 -4.99
N ASN A 136 5.64 1.87 -4.73
CA ASN A 136 4.84 2.81 -5.52
C ASN A 136 5.75 3.53 -6.52
N SER A 137 5.60 3.20 -7.80
CA SER A 137 6.44 3.77 -8.86
C SER A 137 6.15 5.24 -9.10
N TYR A 138 7.18 6.02 -9.34
CA TYR A 138 7.02 7.41 -9.77
C TYR A 138 6.39 7.45 -11.16
N PRO A 139 5.36 8.28 -11.39
CA PRO A 139 4.72 8.40 -12.71
C PRO A 139 5.61 9.09 -13.74
N ALA A 140 6.59 9.85 -13.30
CA ALA A 140 7.62 10.49 -14.13
C ALA A 140 8.87 10.76 -13.30
N LYS A 141 9.99 11.08 -13.96
CA LYS A 141 11.25 11.44 -13.29
C LYS A 141 11.04 12.56 -12.26
N ASN A 142 11.51 12.34 -11.04
CA ASN A 142 11.39 13.27 -9.90
C ASN A 142 9.96 13.66 -9.51
N LYS A 143 8.94 12.94 -9.99
CA LYS A 143 7.55 13.16 -9.62
C LYS A 143 7.09 12.05 -8.68
N GLU A 144 6.96 12.37 -7.39
CA GLU A 144 6.43 11.40 -6.42
C GLU A 144 5.01 10.94 -6.78
N PRO A 145 4.67 9.66 -6.59
CA PRO A 145 3.34 9.15 -6.87
C PRO A 145 2.34 9.72 -5.88
N LYS A 146 1.25 10.27 -6.39
CA LYS A 146 0.10 10.67 -5.57
C LYS A 146 -0.86 9.51 -5.43
N THR A 147 -1.48 9.42 -4.26
CA THR A 147 -2.57 8.48 -3.98
C THR A 147 -3.86 9.27 -3.82
N ILE A 148 -4.91 8.81 -4.49
CA ILE A 148 -6.26 9.37 -4.34
C ILE A 148 -7.08 8.37 -3.54
N TRP A 149 -7.67 8.84 -2.44
CA TRP A 149 -8.46 8.06 -1.50
C TRP A 149 -9.94 8.41 -1.61
N PHE A 150 -10.80 7.39 -1.49
CA PHE A 150 -12.24 7.53 -1.67
C PHE A 150 -13.04 6.93 -0.53
N GLU A 151 -14.10 7.62 -0.11
CA GLU A 151 -15.19 7.01 0.63
C GLU A 151 -16.06 6.17 -0.31
N SER A 152 -16.47 5.00 0.14
CA SER A 152 -17.26 4.05 -0.65
C SER A 152 -18.03 3.06 0.25
N ASP A 153 -18.97 2.36 -0.37
CA ASP A 153 -19.62 1.18 0.22
C ASP A 153 -18.76 -0.09 0.11
N PHE A 154 -17.54 -0.01 -0.45
CA PHE A 154 -16.63 -1.11 -0.75
C PHE A 154 -17.10 -2.11 -1.82
N GLU A 155 -18.28 -1.93 -2.39
CA GLU A 155 -18.89 -2.87 -3.32
C GLU A 155 -19.16 -2.25 -4.69
N SER A 156 -19.90 -1.15 -4.72
CA SER A 156 -20.48 -0.64 -5.97
C SER A 156 -20.39 0.87 -6.16
N LYS A 157 -20.15 1.64 -5.10
CA LYS A 157 -20.32 3.09 -5.15
C LYS A 157 -19.21 3.83 -4.38
N VAL A 158 -18.63 4.82 -5.06
CA VAL A 158 -17.80 5.87 -4.46
C VAL A 158 -18.64 7.10 -4.21
N THR A 159 -18.58 7.63 -2.99
CA THR A 159 -19.43 8.75 -2.53
C THR A 159 -18.70 10.08 -2.44
N SER A 160 -17.40 10.05 -2.18
CA SER A 160 -16.55 11.26 -2.11
C SER A 160 -15.05 10.93 -2.20
N ILE A 161 -14.25 11.95 -2.43
CA ILE A 161 -12.81 11.93 -2.18
C ILE A 161 -12.59 12.26 -0.69
N ILE A 162 -11.67 11.54 -0.05
CA ILE A 162 -11.24 11.79 1.33
C ILE A 162 -10.19 12.90 1.35
#